data_9a1e048c5c4655a7eb9c2e37ff103194
#
_entry.id   9a1e048c5c4655a7eb9c2e37ff103194
#
_cell.length_a   1.000
_cell.length_b   1.000
_cell.length_c   1.000
_cell.angle_alpha   90.00
_cell.angle_beta   90.00
_cell.angle_gamma   90.00
#
_symmetry.space_group_name_H-M   'P 1'
#
loop_
_entity.id
_entity.type
_entity.pdbx_description
1 polymer ?
#
loop_
_entity_poly.entity_id
_entity_poly.type
_entity_poly.pdbx_seq_one_letter_code
_entity_poly.pdbx_strand_id
1 'polypeptide(L)'
;MKLVPIQIALAAALAVSGTAFAQTPAAPAAPASPWSFNIDVTTNYKFRGQDQDTSRTSSFKPTLQGGVDYAFANGFYLGNWNSGVGFIDPDVGNVTQKRARLEMDFYGGYKWSVGDWGFDIGLLQYYYPSATKANTTEAYIGTSYGPFSAKYSNTVSKGYFGAGYATNDGRGTQYLNIGFAKEFIPSWTFKAAVGQTYFRNVVRAATPNYTDYSVGVSYDFGNSLSLAGYVQGGTNANNAGFNYTAGGSTKSLNRDTFILTLTKTF
;
A
#
# COMPACT_ATOMS: atom_id res chain seq x y z
N MET A 1 33.34 -26.34 7.62
CA MET A 1 32.07 -25.64 7.92
C MET A 1 31.28 -25.57 6.61
N LYS A 2 30.27 -26.44 6.43
CA LYS A 2 29.49 -26.52 5.19
C LYS A 2 28.40 -25.45 5.30
N LEU A 3 28.43 -24.47 4.41
CA LEU A 3 27.34 -23.51 4.22
C LEU A 3 26.14 -24.26 3.68
N VAL A 4 25.09 -24.35 4.48
CA VAL A 4 23.77 -24.83 4.03
C VAL A 4 23.14 -23.68 3.26
N PRO A 5 22.70 -23.85 2.00
CA PRO A 5 21.98 -22.80 1.30
C PRO A 5 20.62 -22.62 1.98
N ILE A 6 20.40 -21.47 2.59
CA ILE A 6 19.10 -21.06 3.11
C ILE A 6 18.21 -20.78 1.90
N GLN A 7 17.29 -21.71 1.63
CA GLN A 7 16.23 -21.49 0.64
C GLN A 7 15.26 -20.47 1.23
N ILE A 8 15.32 -19.25 0.72
CA ILE A 8 14.35 -18.19 1.02
C ILE A 8 13.05 -18.59 0.31
N ALA A 9 12.07 -19.08 1.06
CA ALA A 9 10.71 -19.19 0.56
C ALA A 9 10.18 -17.78 0.33
N LEU A 10 10.12 -17.40 -0.94
CA LEU A 10 9.60 -16.11 -1.37
C LEU A 10 8.08 -16.15 -1.28
N ALA A 11 7.51 -15.72 -0.17
CA ALA A 11 6.11 -15.36 -0.14
C ALA A 11 5.98 -13.98 -0.80
N ALA A 12 5.81 -13.99 -2.12
CA ALA A 12 5.52 -12.79 -2.88
C ALA A 12 4.04 -12.45 -2.69
N ALA A 13 3.78 -11.41 -1.96
CA ALA A 13 2.63 -10.52 -2.14
C ALA A 13 2.83 -9.32 -1.22
N LEU A 14 3.69 -8.43 -1.61
CA LEU A 14 3.63 -7.06 -1.12
C LEU A 14 2.60 -6.34 -1.97
N ALA A 15 1.35 -6.37 -1.56
CA ALA A 15 0.43 -5.33 -1.97
C ALA A 15 1.02 -4.01 -1.50
N VAL A 16 1.61 -3.27 -2.42
CA VAL A 16 2.37 -2.03 -2.16
C VAL A 16 1.44 -0.90 -1.73
N SER A 17 0.14 -1.08 -1.87
CA SER A 17 -0.85 -0.10 -1.51
C SER A 17 -1.62 -0.51 -0.26
N GLY A 18 -1.31 0.19 0.83
CA GLY A 18 -2.22 0.37 1.96
C GLY A 18 -2.45 -0.81 2.87
N THR A 19 -1.50 -1.65 3.14
CA THR A 19 -1.29 -2.46 4.34
C THR A 19 -0.30 -3.57 4.01
N ALA A 20 1.00 -3.38 4.29
CA ALA A 20 1.97 -4.45 4.26
C ALA A 20 1.66 -5.43 5.40
N PHE A 21 0.89 -6.46 5.13
CA PHE A 21 0.70 -7.55 6.08
C PHE A 21 1.90 -8.49 6.01
N ALA A 22 2.58 -8.71 7.14
CA ALA A 22 3.60 -9.72 7.23
C ALA A 22 3.00 -11.10 6.92
N GLN A 23 3.63 -11.86 6.03
CA GLN A 23 3.25 -13.23 5.76
C GLN A 23 4.13 -14.18 6.57
N THR A 24 3.51 -15.18 7.18
CA THR A 24 4.19 -16.27 7.88
C THR A 24 4.96 -17.13 6.85
N PRO A 25 6.19 -17.60 7.14
CA PRO A 25 6.93 -18.46 6.22
C PRO A 25 6.18 -19.78 5.98
N ALA A 26 5.88 -20.09 4.74
CA ALA A 26 5.35 -21.39 4.35
C ALA A 26 6.47 -22.43 4.18
N ALA A 27 6.14 -23.72 4.38
CA ALA A 27 7.05 -24.86 4.24
C ALA A 27 7.69 -24.96 2.83
N PRO A 28 8.84 -25.62 2.67
CA PRO A 28 9.60 -25.64 1.43
C PRO A 28 8.83 -26.35 0.30
N ALA A 29 8.40 -25.58 -0.68
CA ALA A 29 7.86 -26.05 -1.94
C ALA A 29 8.95 -26.13 -3.02
N ALA A 30 8.70 -26.86 -4.12
CA ALA A 30 9.54 -26.94 -5.31
C ALA A 30 10.07 -25.56 -5.76
N PRO A 31 11.16 -25.47 -6.55
CA PRO A 31 11.76 -24.19 -6.92
C PRO A 31 10.67 -23.31 -7.53
N ALA A 32 10.24 -22.31 -6.76
CA ALA A 32 9.21 -21.38 -7.15
C ALA A 32 9.69 -20.60 -8.38
N SER A 33 8.80 -20.38 -9.33
CA SER A 33 9.05 -19.43 -10.43
C SER A 33 9.58 -18.12 -9.84
N PRO A 34 10.59 -17.45 -10.43
CA PRO A 34 11.01 -16.13 -10.02
C PRO A 34 9.91 -15.08 -10.24
N TRP A 35 8.90 -15.40 -11.03
CA TRP A 35 7.73 -14.59 -11.30
C TRP A 35 6.58 -14.94 -10.37
N SER A 36 5.91 -13.92 -9.88
CA SER A 36 4.60 -14.05 -9.25
C SER A 36 3.66 -12.98 -9.79
N PHE A 37 2.37 -13.33 -9.86
CA PHE A 37 1.32 -12.44 -10.33
C PHE A 37 0.18 -12.46 -9.33
N ASN A 38 -0.50 -11.33 -9.17
CA ASN A 38 -1.75 -11.27 -8.42
C ASN A 38 -2.80 -10.48 -9.16
N ILE A 39 -4.06 -10.81 -8.90
CA ILE A 39 -5.22 -10.02 -9.28
C ILE A 39 -6.17 -9.95 -8.09
N ASP A 40 -6.67 -8.75 -7.81
CA ASP A 40 -7.55 -8.47 -6.68
C ASP A 40 -8.80 -7.74 -7.15
N VAL A 41 -9.94 -8.11 -6.57
CA VAL A 41 -11.18 -7.32 -6.64
C VAL A 41 -11.52 -6.86 -5.24
N THR A 42 -11.53 -5.55 -5.03
CA THR A 42 -11.81 -4.95 -3.73
C THR A 42 -13.04 -4.07 -3.77
N THR A 43 -13.80 -4.03 -2.67
CA THR A 43 -15.01 -3.18 -2.56
C THR A 43 -14.71 -1.71 -2.33
N ASN A 44 -13.48 -1.38 -1.92
CA ASN A 44 -12.95 -0.01 -1.83
C ASN A 44 -11.42 -0.08 -1.79
N TYR A 45 -10.76 0.94 -2.34
CA TYR A 45 -9.33 1.12 -2.21
C TYR A 45 -9.03 2.28 -1.28
N LYS A 46 -8.29 2.00 -0.21
CA LYS A 46 -7.73 3.00 0.70
C LYS A 46 -6.21 2.87 0.76
N PHE A 47 -5.53 3.98 0.54
CA PHE A 47 -4.09 4.10 0.72
C PHE A 47 -3.81 4.84 2.02
N ARG A 48 -3.09 4.21 2.95
CA ARG A 48 -2.80 4.78 4.28
C ARG A 48 -4.07 5.34 4.96
N GLY A 49 -5.16 4.54 4.95
CA GLY A 49 -6.44 4.92 5.52
C GLY A 49 -7.29 5.89 4.71
N GLN A 50 -6.81 6.41 3.59
CA GLN A 50 -7.48 7.43 2.77
C GLN A 50 -8.14 6.84 1.51
N ASP A 51 -9.40 7.20 1.26
CA ASP A 51 -10.13 6.83 0.04
C ASP A 51 -9.36 7.27 -1.21
N GLN A 52 -9.12 6.36 -2.15
CA GLN A 52 -8.45 6.64 -3.42
C GLN A 52 -9.42 6.93 -4.59
N ASP A 53 -10.71 6.82 -4.36
CA ASP A 53 -11.72 7.30 -5.30
C ASP A 53 -12.61 8.37 -4.64
N THR A 54 -12.43 9.62 -5.05
CA THR A 54 -13.22 10.78 -4.62
C THR A 54 -14.34 11.15 -5.60
N SER A 55 -14.59 10.33 -6.62
CA SER A 55 -15.62 10.57 -7.63
C SER A 55 -17.04 10.46 -7.07
N ARG A 56 -17.18 9.74 -5.95
CA ARG A 56 -18.45 9.49 -5.25
C ARG A 56 -18.20 9.33 -3.75
N THR A 57 -19.23 9.60 -2.95
CA THR A 57 -19.15 9.55 -1.48
C THR A 57 -19.57 8.21 -0.88
N SER A 58 -20.04 7.25 -1.68
CA SER A 58 -20.30 5.88 -1.25
C SER A 58 -19.07 5.23 -0.62
N SER A 59 -19.25 4.33 0.33
CA SER A 59 -18.18 3.46 0.83
C SER A 59 -17.93 2.25 -0.09
N PHE A 60 -18.88 1.92 -0.94
CA PHE A 60 -18.75 0.85 -1.92
C PHE A 60 -18.29 1.43 -3.27
N LYS A 61 -17.02 1.23 -3.59
CA LYS A 61 -16.32 1.72 -4.78
C LYS A 61 -15.43 0.62 -5.34
N PRO A 62 -16.02 -0.44 -5.91
CA PRO A 62 -15.25 -1.58 -6.37
C PRO A 62 -14.18 -1.17 -7.37
N THR A 63 -13.01 -1.76 -7.23
CA THR A 63 -11.90 -1.57 -8.15
C THR A 63 -11.15 -2.87 -8.37
N LEU A 64 -10.53 -2.99 -9.55
CA LEU A 64 -9.62 -4.05 -9.91
C LEU A 64 -8.20 -3.59 -9.60
N GLN A 65 -7.42 -4.50 -9.01
CA GLN A 65 -6.02 -4.28 -8.66
C GLN A 65 -5.20 -5.49 -9.10
N GLY A 66 -3.90 -5.35 -9.22
CA GLY A 66 -3.05 -6.50 -9.52
C GLY A 66 -1.67 -6.10 -9.96
N GLY A 67 -0.78 -7.07 -9.97
CA GLY A 67 0.62 -6.79 -10.24
C GLY A 67 1.42 -8.01 -10.67
N VAL A 68 2.69 -7.74 -10.90
CA VAL A 68 3.70 -8.71 -11.26
C VAL A 68 4.98 -8.40 -10.49
N ASP A 69 5.60 -9.43 -9.94
CA ASP A 69 6.89 -9.36 -9.27
C ASP A 69 7.88 -10.31 -9.91
N TYR A 70 9.15 -9.91 -9.91
CA TYR A 70 10.29 -10.74 -10.26
C TYR A 70 11.32 -10.73 -9.14
N ALA A 71 11.63 -11.89 -8.60
CA ALA A 71 12.61 -12.05 -7.54
C ALA A 71 13.87 -12.72 -8.08
N PHE A 72 14.99 -12.02 -7.97
CA PHE A 72 16.30 -12.57 -8.30
C PHE A 72 16.82 -13.47 -7.17
N ALA A 73 17.57 -14.50 -7.53
CA ALA A 73 18.14 -15.45 -6.56
C ALA A 73 19.10 -14.80 -5.54
N ASN A 74 19.63 -13.63 -5.84
CA ASN A 74 20.56 -12.89 -4.98
C ASN A 74 19.89 -11.91 -4.02
N GLY A 75 18.55 -11.90 -3.93
CA GLY A 75 17.78 -11.05 -3.03
C GLY A 75 17.29 -9.74 -3.62
N PHE A 76 17.73 -9.35 -4.81
CA PHE A 76 17.11 -8.24 -5.54
C PHE A 76 15.70 -8.61 -6.02
N TYR A 77 14.85 -7.61 -6.18
CA TYR A 77 13.54 -7.77 -6.78
C TYR A 77 13.10 -6.52 -7.54
N LEU A 78 12.22 -6.71 -8.48
CA LEU A 78 11.50 -5.66 -9.21
C LEU A 78 10.03 -6.04 -9.24
N GLY A 79 9.16 -5.04 -9.26
CA GLY A 79 7.74 -5.28 -9.39
C GLY A 79 6.98 -4.09 -9.95
N ASN A 80 5.77 -4.38 -10.37
CA ASN A 80 4.76 -3.41 -10.76
C ASN A 80 3.42 -3.84 -10.17
N TRP A 81 2.72 -2.89 -9.56
CA TRP A 81 1.36 -3.07 -9.10
C TRP A 81 0.47 -1.96 -9.65
N ASN A 82 -0.80 -2.23 -9.87
CA ASN A 82 -1.72 -1.31 -10.51
C ASN A 82 -3.07 -1.32 -9.81
N SER A 83 -3.74 -0.16 -9.78
CA SER A 83 -5.09 -0.02 -9.23
C SER A 83 -5.92 1.02 -9.98
N GLY A 84 -7.20 0.75 -10.10
CA GLY A 84 -8.16 1.80 -10.42
C GLY A 84 -8.24 2.81 -9.28
N VAL A 85 -8.20 4.10 -9.61
CA VAL A 85 -8.35 5.23 -8.69
C VAL A 85 -9.32 6.27 -9.24
N GLY A 86 -9.69 7.27 -8.45
CA GLY A 86 -10.67 8.26 -8.90
C GLY A 86 -10.51 9.62 -8.21
N PHE A 87 -9.28 10.12 -8.04
CA PHE A 87 -9.06 11.44 -7.47
C PHE A 87 -8.86 12.52 -8.54
N ILE A 88 -9.06 13.79 -8.16
CA ILE A 88 -8.88 14.95 -9.04
C ILE A 88 -7.39 15.26 -9.15
N ASP A 89 -6.92 15.53 -10.37
CA ASP A 89 -5.58 16.04 -10.61
C ASP A 89 -5.42 17.41 -9.90
N PRO A 90 -4.46 17.56 -8.97
CA PRO A 90 -4.25 18.82 -8.27
C PRO A 90 -3.81 19.97 -9.17
N ASP A 91 -3.54 19.69 -10.44
CA ASP A 91 -2.94 20.65 -11.40
C ASP A 91 -3.96 21.48 -12.17
N VAL A 92 -5.23 21.19 -12.05
CA VAL A 92 -6.24 21.85 -12.90
C VAL A 92 -6.92 22.99 -12.15
N GLY A 93 -6.23 24.13 -12.09
CA GLY A 93 -6.89 25.40 -11.88
C GLY A 93 -7.80 25.71 -13.09
N ASN A 94 -9.09 25.73 -12.88
CA ASN A 94 -10.14 26.36 -13.68
C ASN A 94 -10.65 25.72 -14.98
N VAL A 95 -10.12 24.64 -15.57
CA VAL A 95 -10.73 24.10 -16.80
C VAL A 95 -10.65 22.57 -16.82
N THR A 96 -11.83 21.90 -16.97
CA THR A 96 -11.96 20.45 -17.12
C THR A 96 -11.03 19.62 -16.23
N GLN A 97 -11.45 19.46 -14.96
CA GLN A 97 -10.72 18.65 -13.97
C GLN A 97 -10.41 17.26 -14.53
N LYS A 98 -9.17 17.00 -14.84
CA LYS A 98 -8.70 15.66 -15.17
C LYS A 98 -8.72 14.82 -13.90
N ARG A 99 -9.19 13.58 -14.01
CA ARG A 99 -9.15 12.61 -12.93
C ARG A 99 -8.03 11.60 -13.19
N ALA A 100 -7.23 11.34 -12.17
CA ALA A 100 -6.45 10.13 -12.15
C ALA A 100 -7.41 8.93 -12.13
N ARG A 101 -7.25 8.00 -13.05
CA ARG A 101 -8.09 6.80 -13.14
C ARG A 101 -7.31 5.53 -12.94
N LEU A 102 -6.00 5.61 -13.07
CA LEU A 102 -5.07 4.51 -12.93
C LEU A 102 -3.88 4.96 -12.10
N GLU A 103 -3.53 4.17 -11.10
CA GLU A 103 -2.29 4.19 -10.36
C GLU A 103 -1.42 3.03 -10.85
N MET A 104 -0.17 3.31 -11.13
CA MET A 104 0.83 2.31 -11.51
C MET A 104 2.05 2.50 -10.59
N ASP A 105 2.35 1.48 -9.83
CA ASP A 105 3.47 1.48 -8.89
C ASP A 105 4.60 0.65 -9.44
N PHE A 106 5.76 1.26 -9.63
CA PHE A 106 6.98 0.58 -10.03
C PHE A 106 7.93 0.58 -8.84
N TYR A 107 8.41 -0.60 -8.46
CA TYR A 107 9.28 -0.72 -7.31
C TYR A 107 10.40 -1.71 -7.54
N GLY A 108 11.45 -1.53 -6.76
CA GLY A 108 12.56 -2.45 -6.72
C GLY A 108 13.37 -2.27 -5.46
N GLY A 109 14.04 -3.32 -5.05
CA GLY A 109 14.77 -3.31 -3.80
C GLY A 109 15.62 -4.54 -3.60
N TYR A 110 16.07 -4.68 -2.36
CA TYR A 110 16.90 -5.79 -1.91
C TYR A 110 16.40 -6.32 -0.58
N LYS A 111 16.14 -7.64 -0.52
CA LYS A 111 15.72 -8.36 0.68
C LYS A 111 16.82 -9.29 1.17
N TRP A 112 17.00 -9.34 2.48
CA TRP A 112 17.91 -10.28 3.14
C TRP A 112 17.38 -10.68 4.51
N SER A 113 17.98 -11.71 5.11
CA SER A 113 17.61 -12.16 6.45
C SER A 113 18.86 -12.34 7.32
N VAL A 114 18.73 -12.08 8.61
CA VAL A 114 19.74 -12.34 9.63
C VAL A 114 19.05 -13.03 10.81
N GLY A 115 19.29 -14.32 10.98
CA GLY A 115 18.50 -15.15 11.91
C GLY A 115 17.02 -15.13 11.52
N ASP A 116 16.15 -14.84 12.48
CA ASP A 116 14.70 -14.76 12.29
C ASP A 116 14.23 -13.37 11.81
N TRP A 117 15.15 -12.42 11.64
CA TRP A 117 14.85 -11.09 11.16
C TRP A 117 14.92 -11.02 9.64
N GLY A 118 13.86 -10.52 9.02
CA GLY A 118 13.84 -10.13 7.61
C GLY A 118 14.05 -8.63 7.47
N PHE A 119 14.74 -8.23 6.39
CA PHE A 119 15.01 -6.83 6.05
C PHE A 119 14.69 -6.57 4.58
N ASP A 120 14.28 -5.36 4.27
CA ASP A 120 13.92 -4.90 2.93
C ASP A 120 14.28 -3.43 2.77
N ILE A 121 15.00 -3.08 1.71
CA ILE A 121 15.24 -1.69 1.32
C ILE A 121 14.88 -1.52 -0.15
N GLY A 122 14.34 -0.36 -0.53
CA GLY A 122 13.98 -0.15 -1.92
C GLY A 122 13.49 1.25 -2.22
N LEU A 123 13.10 1.38 -3.48
CA LEU A 123 12.45 2.56 -4.04
C LEU A 123 11.09 2.16 -4.59
N LEU A 124 10.14 3.07 -4.49
CA LEU A 124 8.79 2.94 -5.01
C LEU A 124 8.41 4.22 -5.74
N GLN A 125 8.02 4.09 -7.00
CA GLN A 125 7.48 5.16 -7.82
C GLN A 125 5.98 4.96 -8.00
N TYR A 126 5.17 5.82 -7.43
CA TYR A 126 3.76 5.98 -7.75
C TYR A 126 3.65 6.81 -9.03
N TYR A 127 3.01 6.26 -10.04
CA TYR A 127 2.86 6.88 -11.35
C TYR A 127 1.38 6.96 -11.74
N TYR A 128 0.95 8.16 -12.11
CA TYR A 128 -0.42 8.45 -12.53
C TYR A 128 -0.40 8.99 -13.97
N PRO A 129 -0.68 8.18 -15.01
CA PRO A 129 -0.54 8.57 -16.42
C PRO A 129 -1.28 9.84 -16.81
N SER A 130 -2.45 10.10 -16.19
CA SER A 130 -3.30 11.26 -16.47
C SER A 130 -3.16 12.40 -15.44
N ALA A 131 -2.31 12.24 -14.42
CA ALA A 131 -2.15 13.19 -13.31
C ALA A 131 -0.68 13.23 -12.86
N THR A 132 0.23 13.55 -13.76
CA THR A 132 1.68 13.36 -13.56
C THR A 132 2.28 14.21 -12.44
N LYS A 133 1.62 15.30 -12.01
CA LYS A 133 2.05 16.05 -10.82
C LYS A 133 1.78 15.30 -9.52
N ALA A 134 0.89 14.32 -9.52
CA ALA A 134 0.69 13.42 -8.39
C ALA A 134 1.79 12.35 -8.28
N ASN A 135 2.62 12.17 -9.31
CA ASN A 135 3.71 11.21 -9.27
C ASN A 135 4.60 11.45 -8.05
N THR A 136 4.87 10.37 -7.32
CA THR A 136 5.59 10.41 -6.05
C THR A 136 6.59 9.30 -6.00
N THR A 137 7.82 9.59 -5.57
CA THR A 137 8.85 8.59 -5.34
C THR A 137 9.17 8.51 -3.86
N GLU A 138 9.18 7.31 -3.31
CA GLU A 138 9.55 7.04 -1.92
C GLU A 138 10.75 6.09 -1.86
N ALA A 139 11.68 6.38 -0.95
CA ALA A 139 12.65 5.40 -0.48
C ALA A 139 12.12 4.77 0.80
N TYR A 140 12.34 3.47 0.98
CA TYR A 140 11.86 2.78 2.17
C TYR A 140 12.87 1.79 2.73
N ILE A 141 12.68 1.51 4.02
CA ILE A 141 13.30 0.41 4.75
C ILE A 141 12.22 -0.33 5.53
N GLY A 142 12.28 -1.65 5.51
CA GLY A 142 11.37 -2.53 6.22
C GLY A 142 12.12 -3.58 7.03
N THR A 143 11.45 -4.10 8.05
CA THR A 143 11.91 -5.25 8.83
C THR A 143 10.73 -6.12 9.24
N SER A 144 11.00 -7.41 9.50
CA SER A 144 10.01 -8.35 10.01
C SER A 144 10.63 -9.31 11.01
N TYR A 145 9.84 -9.70 12.02
CA TYR A 145 10.21 -10.72 13.00
C TYR A 145 8.96 -11.48 13.47
N GLY A 146 8.92 -12.77 13.22
CA GLY A 146 7.73 -13.57 13.49
C GLY A 146 6.47 -12.96 12.81
N PRO A 147 5.39 -12.71 13.56
CA PRO A 147 4.16 -12.13 13.00
C PRO A 147 4.19 -10.61 12.84
N PHE A 148 5.27 -9.93 13.25
CA PHE A 148 5.38 -8.48 13.23
C PHE A 148 6.16 -7.98 12.02
N SER A 149 5.78 -6.81 11.53
CA SER A 149 6.52 -6.05 10.51
C SER A 149 6.54 -4.57 10.85
N ALA A 150 7.57 -3.88 10.36
CA ALA A 150 7.63 -2.43 10.38
C ALA A 150 8.21 -1.94 9.03
N LYS A 151 7.66 -0.85 8.49
CA LYS A 151 8.15 -0.21 7.28
C LYS A 151 8.14 1.30 7.45
N TYR A 152 9.27 1.92 7.17
CA TYR A 152 9.43 3.36 7.12
C TYR A 152 9.64 3.78 5.67
N SER A 153 8.86 4.77 5.22
CA SER A 153 8.95 5.36 3.88
C SER A 153 9.22 6.85 4.00
N ASN A 154 10.03 7.37 3.08
CA ASN A 154 10.33 8.79 2.99
C ASN A 154 10.21 9.25 1.55
N THR A 155 9.41 10.31 1.32
CA THR A 155 9.25 10.91 0.00
C THR A 155 10.55 11.59 -0.43
N VAL A 156 11.09 11.19 -1.58
CA VAL A 156 12.32 11.75 -2.15
C VAL A 156 12.05 12.63 -3.39
N SER A 157 10.85 12.56 -3.97
CA SER A 157 10.38 13.42 -5.06
C SER A 157 10.02 14.83 -4.58
N LYS A 158 9.85 15.77 -5.54
CA LYS A 158 9.50 17.17 -5.24
C LYS A 158 8.18 17.34 -4.53
N GLY A 159 7.15 16.58 -4.94
CA GLY A 159 5.81 16.59 -4.39
C GLY A 159 5.48 15.30 -3.64
N TYR A 160 4.41 15.35 -2.86
CA TYR A 160 3.77 14.22 -2.21
C TYR A 160 2.33 14.14 -2.74
N PHE A 161 2.08 13.26 -3.70
CA PHE A 161 0.79 13.10 -4.39
C PHE A 161 0.18 14.43 -4.86
N GLY A 162 1.02 15.25 -5.50
CA GLY A 162 0.69 16.59 -6.00
C GLY A 162 0.86 17.71 -4.97
N ALA A 163 0.74 17.44 -3.68
CA ALA A 163 0.93 18.45 -2.66
C ALA A 163 2.40 18.88 -2.55
N GLY A 164 2.64 20.19 -2.43
CA GLY A 164 3.99 20.76 -2.32
C GLY A 164 4.84 20.67 -3.61
N TYR A 165 4.28 20.23 -4.73
CA TYR A 165 5.03 20.04 -5.98
C TYR A 165 5.65 21.34 -6.50
N ALA A 166 4.92 22.45 -6.47
CA ALA A 166 5.39 23.75 -6.98
C ALA A 166 6.53 24.34 -6.14
N THR A 167 6.57 24.06 -4.84
CA THR A 167 7.53 24.60 -3.88
C THR A 167 8.67 23.63 -3.55
N ASN A 168 8.64 22.40 -4.08
CA ASN A 168 9.53 21.29 -3.72
C ASN A 168 9.43 20.85 -2.23
N ASP A 169 8.33 21.14 -1.56
CA ASP A 169 8.15 20.94 -0.13
C ASP A 169 7.41 19.65 0.24
N GLY A 170 7.05 18.81 -0.73
CA GLY A 170 6.53 17.45 -0.48
C GLY A 170 7.63 16.47 -0.07
N ARG A 171 8.89 16.77 -0.47
CA ARG A 171 10.06 15.97 -0.13
C ARG A 171 10.27 15.89 1.38
N GLY A 172 10.54 14.68 1.88
CA GLY A 172 10.73 14.44 3.30
C GLY A 172 9.42 14.21 4.07
N THR A 173 8.26 14.10 3.38
CA THR A 173 7.06 13.52 4.00
C THR A 173 7.33 12.06 4.31
N GLN A 174 6.97 11.63 5.53
CA GLN A 174 7.35 10.35 6.10
C GLN A 174 6.13 9.53 6.43
N TYR A 175 6.27 8.21 6.34
CA TYR A 175 5.26 7.26 6.79
C TYR A 175 5.92 6.10 7.51
N LEU A 176 5.45 5.81 8.72
CA LEU A 176 5.82 4.62 9.48
C LEU A 176 4.60 3.72 9.59
N ASN A 177 4.74 2.46 9.22
CA ASN A 177 3.71 1.44 9.41
C ASN A 177 4.25 0.31 10.27
N ILE A 178 3.40 -0.18 11.18
CA ILE A 178 3.65 -1.39 11.99
C ILE A 178 2.49 -2.34 11.72
N GLY A 179 2.81 -3.57 11.37
CA GLY A 179 1.86 -4.61 11.02
C GLY A 179 2.00 -5.86 11.91
N PHE A 180 0.89 -6.57 12.03
CA PHE A 180 0.78 -7.88 12.66
C PHE A 180 -0.06 -8.79 11.78
N ALA A 181 0.42 -10.01 11.50
CA ALA A 181 -0.34 -11.04 10.81
C ALA A 181 -0.01 -12.41 11.38
N LYS A 182 -1.04 -13.14 11.82
CA LYS A 182 -0.88 -14.47 12.39
C LYS A 182 -2.05 -15.36 12.04
N GLU A 183 -1.77 -16.53 11.51
CA GLU A 183 -2.75 -17.60 11.42
C GLU A 183 -3.10 -18.08 12.83
N PHE A 184 -4.39 -18.05 13.19
CA PHE A 184 -4.89 -18.41 14.52
C PHE A 184 -5.67 -19.72 14.53
N ILE A 185 -6.25 -20.09 13.38
CA ILE A 185 -6.77 -21.42 13.06
C ILE A 185 -6.46 -21.70 11.59
N PRO A 186 -6.39 -22.98 11.14
CA PRO A 186 -6.08 -23.31 9.75
C PRO A 186 -6.88 -22.50 8.75
N SER A 187 -6.19 -21.91 7.77
CA SER A 187 -6.72 -21.03 6.71
C SER A 187 -7.23 -19.65 7.17
N TRP A 188 -7.29 -19.35 8.47
CA TRP A 188 -7.72 -18.04 8.96
C TRP A 188 -6.55 -17.25 9.55
N THR A 189 -6.28 -16.11 8.95
CA THR A 189 -5.23 -15.20 9.41
C THR A 189 -5.84 -13.92 9.96
N PHE A 190 -5.54 -13.60 11.23
CA PHE A 190 -5.82 -12.28 11.79
C PHE A 190 -4.75 -11.30 11.32
N LYS A 191 -5.18 -10.09 10.94
CA LYS A 191 -4.31 -9.01 10.44
C LYS A 191 -4.68 -7.70 11.10
N ALA A 192 -3.66 -6.95 11.53
CA ALA A 192 -3.81 -5.61 12.05
C ALA A 192 -2.61 -4.74 11.63
N ALA A 193 -2.84 -3.47 11.39
CA ALA A 193 -1.78 -2.51 11.14
C ALA A 193 -2.14 -1.13 11.68
N VAL A 194 -1.12 -0.37 12.05
CA VAL A 194 -1.20 1.04 12.37
C VAL A 194 -0.11 1.78 11.63
N GLY A 195 -0.45 2.92 11.05
CA GLY A 195 0.47 3.77 10.33
C GLY A 195 0.42 5.22 10.80
N GLN A 196 1.52 5.92 10.68
CA GLN A 196 1.60 7.34 11.01
C GLN A 196 2.22 8.11 9.85
N THR A 197 1.47 9.07 9.32
CA THR A 197 1.94 10.01 8.29
C THR A 197 2.39 11.31 8.95
N TYR A 198 3.65 11.71 8.66
CA TYR A 198 4.24 12.97 9.04
C TYR A 198 4.44 13.83 7.81
N PHE A 199 3.52 14.76 7.58
CA PHE A 199 3.61 15.70 6.47
C PHE A 199 4.73 16.71 6.67
N ARG A 200 5.38 17.07 5.58
CA ARG A 200 6.41 18.09 5.57
C ARG A 200 5.82 19.46 5.22
N ASN A 201 6.32 20.51 5.86
CA ASN A 201 6.12 21.95 5.58
C ASN A 201 4.75 22.35 4.99
N VAL A 202 4.70 22.66 3.69
CA VAL A 202 3.50 23.17 2.98
C VAL A 202 2.35 22.16 3.01
N VAL A 203 2.63 20.87 2.90
CA VAL A 203 1.58 19.84 3.00
C VAL A 203 0.96 19.90 4.39
N ARG A 204 1.79 20.05 5.45
CA ARG A 204 1.34 20.16 6.82
C ARG A 204 0.54 21.44 7.09
N ALA A 205 0.81 22.54 6.40
CA ALA A 205 0.04 23.77 6.53
C ALA A 205 -1.43 23.61 6.11
N ALA A 206 -1.69 22.70 5.16
CA ALA A 206 -3.03 22.40 4.66
C ALA A 206 -3.70 21.21 5.36
N THR A 207 -2.91 20.26 5.87
CA THR A 207 -3.41 18.97 6.36
C THR A 207 -2.61 18.53 7.60
N PRO A 208 -3.25 18.19 8.73
CA PRO A 208 -2.52 17.72 9.92
C PRO A 208 -1.93 16.32 9.68
N ASN A 209 -0.86 16.00 10.43
CA ASN A 209 -0.41 14.62 10.54
C ASN A 209 -1.54 13.74 11.02
N TYR A 210 -1.57 12.48 10.58
CA TYR A 210 -2.63 11.56 10.97
C TYR A 210 -2.10 10.14 11.15
N THR A 211 -2.84 9.38 11.94
CA THR A 211 -2.64 7.95 12.13
C THR A 211 -3.71 7.21 11.33
N ASP A 212 -3.32 6.21 10.58
CA ASP A 212 -4.23 5.26 9.95
C ASP A 212 -4.14 3.89 10.64
N TYR A 213 -5.17 3.09 10.43
CA TYR A 213 -5.25 1.76 10.99
C TYR A 213 -6.09 0.84 10.12
N SER A 214 -5.79 -0.45 10.24
CA SER A 214 -6.63 -1.51 9.69
C SER A 214 -6.66 -2.71 10.64
N VAL A 215 -7.80 -3.39 10.68
CA VAL A 215 -7.96 -4.64 11.43
C VAL A 215 -8.95 -5.55 10.71
N GLY A 216 -8.62 -6.83 10.59
CA GLY A 216 -9.47 -7.78 9.91
C GLY A 216 -8.94 -9.20 9.93
N VAL A 217 -9.57 -10.02 9.10
CA VAL A 217 -9.23 -11.42 8.92
C VAL A 217 -9.20 -11.76 7.44
N SER A 218 -8.40 -12.75 7.08
CA SER A 218 -8.42 -13.36 5.75
C SER A 218 -8.62 -14.86 5.84
N TYR A 219 -9.35 -15.41 4.89
CA TYR A 219 -9.56 -16.85 4.71
C TYR A 219 -8.89 -17.30 3.42
N ASP A 220 -8.10 -18.36 3.51
CA ASP A 220 -7.47 -19.02 2.37
C ASP A 220 -8.33 -20.22 1.94
N PHE A 221 -8.89 -20.15 0.73
CA PHE A 221 -9.67 -21.25 0.12
C PHE A 221 -8.79 -22.36 -0.44
N GLY A 222 -7.47 -22.21 -0.38
CA GLY A 222 -6.53 -23.04 -1.13
C GLY A 222 -6.41 -22.59 -2.60
N ASN A 223 -5.53 -23.27 -3.33
CA ASN A 223 -5.26 -22.95 -4.75
C ASN A 223 -4.93 -21.46 -4.99
N SER A 224 -4.25 -20.83 -4.03
CA SER A 224 -3.86 -19.40 -4.09
C SER A 224 -5.05 -18.42 -4.24
N LEU A 225 -6.23 -18.77 -3.74
CA LEU A 225 -7.41 -17.92 -3.69
C LEU A 225 -7.71 -17.56 -2.23
N SER A 226 -7.83 -16.29 -1.91
CA SER A 226 -8.16 -15.82 -0.57
C SER A 226 -9.17 -14.68 -0.57
N LEU A 227 -9.92 -14.55 0.54
CA LEU A 227 -10.84 -13.45 0.79
C LEU A 227 -10.44 -12.78 2.11
N ALA A 228 -10.21 -11.48 2.07
CA ALA A 228 -9.98 -10.67 3.25
C ALA A 228 -11.17 -9.75 3.54
N GLY A 229 -11.55 -9.64 4.81
CA GLY A 229 -12.52 -8.67 5.31
C GLY A 229 -11.88 -7.84 6.43
N TYR A 230 -11.87 -6.51 6.27
CA TYR A 230 -11.22 -5.64 7.25
C TYR A 230 -11.88 -4.26 7.32
N VAL A 231 -11.71 -3.60 8.46
CA VAL A 231 -12.03 -2.18 8.62
C VAL A 231 -10.74 -1.38 8.52
N GLN A 232 -10.78 -0.31 7.73
CA GLN A 232 -9.65 0.62 7.57
C GLN A 232 -10.15 2.06 7.63
N GLY A 233 -9.39 2.90 8.33
CA GLY A 233 -9.68 4.31 8.48
C GLY A 233 -8.47 5.11 8.97
N GLY A 234 -8.71 6.33 9.41
CA GLY A 234 -7.68 7.18 9.97
C GLY A 234 -8.22 8.26 10.89
N THR A 235 -7.35 8.78 11.74
CA THR A 235 -7.66 9.88 12.64
C THR A 235 -7.90 11.20 11.88
N ASN A 236 -8.36 12.23 12.57
CA ASN A 236 -8.65 13.54 12.00
C ASN A 236 -9.73 13.54 10.89
N ALA A 237 -10.64 12.53 10.88
CA ALA A 237 -11.71 12.42 9.90
C ALA A 237 -12.62 13.65 9.83
N ASN A 238 -12.73 14.42 10.91
CA ASN A 238 -13.51 15.67 10.95
C ASN A 238 -12.73 16.92 10.50
N ASN A 239 -11.45 16.79 10.16
CA ASN A 239 -10.64 17.92 9.69
C ASN A 239 -10.95 18.21 8.21
N ALA A 240 -11.20 19.49 7.90
CA ALA A 240 -11.55 19.94 6.55
C ALA A 240 -10.48 19.58 5.48
N GLY A 241 -9.20 19.49 5.88
CA GLY A 241 -8.09 19.10 5.00
C GLY A 241 -8.19 17.67 4.47
N PHE A 242 -9.02 16.81 5.07
CA PHE A 242 -9.30 15.45 4.60
C PHE A 242 -10.67 15.30 3.93
N ASN A 243 -11.42 16.39 3.75
CA ASN A 243 -12.74 16.32 3.16
C ASN A 243 -12.68 16.38 1.63
N TYR A 244 -13.60 15.66 1.02
CA TYR A 244 -13.89 15.76 -0.41
C TYR A 244 -15.40 15.80 -0.64
N THR A 245 -15.82 16.42 -1.73
CA THR A 245 -17.24 16.55 -2.10
C THR A 245 -17.48 15.92 -3.46
N ALA A 246 -18.53 15.11 -3.55
CA ALA A 246 -19.00 14.53 -4.80
C ALA A 246 -20.53 14.42 -4.79
N GLY A 247 -21.19 14.81 -5.90
CA GLY A 247 -22.64 14.75 -6.02
C GLY A 247 -23.39 15.57 -4.96
N GLY A 248 -22.80 16.69 -4.50
CA GLY A 248 -23.41 17.55 -3.46
C GLY A 248 -23.24 17.06 -2.02
N SER A 249 -22.60 15.90 -1.81
CA SER A 249 -22.33 15.34 -0.47
C SER A 249 -20.84 15.46 -0.13
N THR A 250 -20.54 15.72 1.13
CA THR A 250 -19.16 15.79 1.66
C THR A 250 -18.86 14.61 2.54
N LYS A 251 -17.68 14.01 2.37
CA LYS A 251 -17.16 12.92 3.17
C LYS A 251 -15.68 13.12 3.47
N SER A 252 -15.20 12.46 4.52
CA SER A 252 -13.78 12.41 4.83
C SER A 252 -13.08 11.27 4.10
N LEU A 253 -11.86 11.52 3.62
CA LEU A 253 -10.95 10.49 3.10
C LEU A 253 -10.62 9.44 4.18
N ASN A 254 -10.46 9.90 5.43
CA ASN A 254 -10.01 9.10 6.59
C ASN A 254 -11.15 8.32 7.29
N ARG A 255 -12.39 8.41 6.79
CA ARG A 255 -13.51 7.69 7.42
C ARG A 255 -13.27 6.19 7.49
N ASP A 256 -13.80 5.56 8.51
CA ASP A 256 -13.82 4.10 8.62
C ASP A 256 -14.64 3.47 7.50
N THR A 257 -14.08 2.42 6.93
CA THR A 257 -14.72 1.69 5.84
C THR A 257 -14.46 0.21 6.01
N PHE A 258 -15.53 -0.60 5.97
CA PHE A 258 -15.41 -2.04 5.84
C PHE A 258 -15.12 -2.39 4.39
N ILE A 259 -14.07 -3.19 4.18
CA ILE A 259 -13.57 -3.55 2.85
C ILE A 259 -13.49 -5.07 2.75
N LEU A 260 -13.94 -5.59 1.61
CA LEU A 260 -13.73 -6.97 1.20
C LEU A 260 -12.80 -7.00 -0.01
N THR A 261 -11.80 -7.87 0.03
CA THR A 261 -10.86 -8.06 -1.08
C THR A 261 -10.71 -9.54 -1.38
N LEU A 262 -11.07 -9.93 -2.60
CA LEU A 262 -10.81 -11.27 -3.14
C LEU A 262 -9.52 -11.22 -3.94
N THR A 263 -8.56 -12.08 -3.59
CA THR A 263 -7.24 -12.16 -4.19
C THR A 263 -7.00 -13.51 -4.83
N LYS A 264 -6.49 -13.52 -6.05
CA LYS A 264 -5.92 -14.71 -6.72
C LYS A 264 -4.44 -14.45 -7.04
N THR A 265 -3.58 -15.38 -6.60
CA THR A 265 -2.14 -15.37 -6.93
C THR A 265 -1.81 -16.49 -7.92
N PHE A 266 -0.78 -16.29 -8.77
CA PHE A 266 -0.35 -17.24 -9.81
C PHE A 266 1.16 -17.45 -9.76
#